data_a3af9865e4ddabcbc67dd154f693502f
#
_entry.id   a3af9865e4ddabcbc67dd154f693502f
#
_cell.length_a   1.000
_cell.length_b   1.000
_cell.length_c   1.000
_cell.angle_alpha   90.00
_cell.angle_beta   90.00
_cell.angle_gamma   90.00
#
_symmetry.space_group_name_H-M   'P 1'
#
loop_
_entity.id
_entity.type
_entity.pdbx_description
1 polymer ?
#
loop_
_entity_poly.entity_id
_entity_poly.type
_entity_poly.pdbx_seq_one_letter_code
_entity_poly.pdbx_strand_id
1 'polypeptide(L)'
;MLNLQAKPVELNIFWTATVLAIAAMFAGFMLEEPLFFLVPVGFLFAYQLIINYKTIFFLLLLVTPGATEFYFTGGFSTTLPTEPIMIVLMLTFFFFLMMKRENLDKAFFTHPLAFVLYLHFIWMIFTSIFADEIVISLKYMVAKTWFIVAFFCVAGTVIKNINHYKAAFWCLFVPTVLLTIYTLINHMHYQFRFSEVNKTMVPFFRNHVNYAVFLALMLPLTIAATKWYERFTWQKMVLKLGVIIIMLGIYFAYTRSAWLSVMGALVAYYLIKNNKLIPAAFIAIVGVIIFVFYMMHDNKYLDYAPEYTKTIYHSDFSDHMESTISLEDVSSAERIYRWVAAVHMIEDKPVLGFGPGQFYFNYKEYTVNKFETYISRNEEQSTVHNYYLQITVEQGFIGITIWVLLLLSILYLGQRLYNKYKDSEYKAMAMAITLSIITIIINISLSDLIEADKIGTCFFMFMAILINLDVHYKRNQAAVETSKEVNL
;
A
#
# COMPACT_ATOMS: atom_id res chain seq x y z
N MET A 1 23.67 -7.09 32.80
CA MET A 1 23.34 -5.86 33.53
C MET A 1 23.72 -4.68 32.64
N LEU A 2 22.75 -3.99 32.08
CA LEU A 2 22.96 -2.78 31.29
C LEU A 2 23.43 -1.66 32.21
N ASN A 3 24.65 -1.16 32.00
CA ASN A 3 25.16 0.04 32.68
C ASN A 3 24.38 1.27 32.17
N LEU A 4 23.24 1.53 32.76
CA LEU A 4 22.44 2.75 32.54
C LEU A 4 22.99 3.88 33.43
N GLN A 5 24.17 4.37 33.14
CA GLN A 5 24.55 5.74 33.59
C GLN A 5 23.91 6.72 32.61
N ALA A 6 22.64 7.07 32.84
CA ALA A 6 21.99 8.17 32.15
C ALA A 6 22.79 9.45 32.40
N LYS A 7 23.08 10.21 31.34
CA LYS A 7 23.75 11.50 31.48
C LYS A 7 22.84 12.45 32.31
N PRO A 8 23.40 13.34 33.12
CA PRO A 8 22.58 14.23 33.99
C PRO A 8 21.50 15.02 33.22
N VAL A 9 21.74 15.36 31.97
CA VAL A 9 20.79 16.07 31.12
C VAL A 9 19.58 15.17 30.76
N GLU A 10 19.79 13.89 30.47
CA GLU A 10 18.73 12.92 30.17
C GLU A 10 17.84 12.69 31.39
N LEU A 11 18.43 12.63 32.57
CA LEU A 11 17.71 12.49 33.84
C LEU A 11 16.83 13.71 34.14
N ASN A 12 17.32 14.92 33.90
CA ASN A 12 16.56 16.16 34.10
C ASN A 12 15.37 16.24 33.12
N ILE A 13 15.57 15.91 31.86
CA ILE A 13 14.49 15.87 30.86
C ILE A 13 13.41 14.85 31.27
N PHE A 14 13.83 13.66 31.71
CA PHE A 14 12.92 12.62 32.18
C PHE A 14 12.08 13.10 33.37
N TRP A 15 12.71 13.68 34.42
CA TRP A 15 11.99 14.16 35.60
C TRP A 15 11.08 15.34 35.27
N THR A 16 11.50 16.26 34.41
CA THR A 16 10.66 17.37 33.97
C THR A 16 9.42 16.88 33.22
N ALA A 17 9.60 15.95 32.28
CA ALA A 17 8.50 15.33 31.53
C ALA A 17 7.55 14.54 32.45
N THR A 18 8.10 13.84 33.46
CA THR A 18 7.30 13.10 34.47
C THR A 18 6.44 14.05 35.31
N VAL A 19 7.01 15.15 35.80
CA VAL A 19 6.28 16.15 36.59
C VAL A 19 5.17 16.80 35.76
N LEU A 20 5.47 17.17 34.49
CA LEU A 20 4.46 17.74 33.59
C LEU A 20 3.35 16.75 33.27
N ALA A 21 3.70 15.47 33.08
CA ALA A 21 2.71 14.41 32.85
C ALA A 21 1.77 14.23 34.05
N ILE A 22 2.32 14.18 35.27
CA ILE A 22 1.51 14.07 36.52
C ILE A 22 0.64 15.31 36.68
N ALA A 23 1.18 16.51 36.44
CA ALA A 23 0.42 17.76 36.51
C ALA A 23 -0.73 17.80 35.50
N ALA A 24 -0.49 17.33 34.26
CA ALA A 24 -1.52 17.22 33.22
C ALA A 24 -2.61 16.21 33.62
N MET A 25 -2.25 15.05 34.15
CA MET A 25 -3.22 14.05 34.63
C MET A 25 -4.09 14.62 35.76
N PHE A 26 -3.48 15.34 36.70
CA PHE A 26 -4.20 16.00 37.79
C PHE A 26 -5.13 17.08 37.25
N ALA A 27 -4.67 17.92 36.32
CA ALA A 27 -5.49 18.91 35.65
C ALA A 27 -6.67 18.27 34.89
N GLY A 28 -6.45 17.18 34.19
CA GLY A 28 -7.50 16.42 33.48
C GLY A 28 -8.58 15.90 34.42
N PHE A 29 -8.18 15.44 35.61
CA PHE A 29 -9.12 15.00 36.64
C PHE A 29 -9.90 16.19 37.26
N MET A 30 -9.22 17.31 37.56
CA MET A 30 -9.85 18.48 38.15
C MET A 30 -10.78 19.25 37.22
N LEU A 31 -10.44 19.28 35.92
CA LEU A 31 -11.20 20.02 34.91
C LEU A 31 -12.21 19.12 34.15
N GLU A 32 -12.29 17.83 34.47
CA GLU A 32 -13.10 16.83 33.78
C GLU A 32 -12.82 16.77 32.26
N GLU A 33 -11.59 17.17 31.85
CA GLU A 33 -11.19 17.24 30.44
C GLU A 33 -10.27 16.05 30.05
N PRO A 34 -10.79 15.03 29.34
CA PRO A 34 -10.06 13.81 29.05
C PRO A 34 -8.82 14.02 28.14
N LEU A 35 -8.75 15.13 27.39
CA LEU A 35 -7.61 15.44 26.51
C LEU A 35 -6.29 15.60 27.29
N PHE A 36 -6.32 16.02 28.57
CA PHE A 36 -5.11 16.11 29.38
C PHE A 36 -4.43 14.75 29.63
N PHE A 37 -5.18 13.64 29.58
CA PHE A 37 -4.59 12.30 29.71
C PHE A 37 -3.76 11.88 28.48
N LEU A 38 -3.88 12.60 27.35
CA LEU A 38 -3.03 12.38 26.19
C LEU A 38 -1.62 12.98 26.36
N VAL A 39 -1.44 13.93 27.29
CA VAL A 39 -0.14 14.59 27.51
C VAL A 39 0.94 13.60 27.97
N PRO A 40 0.72 12.73 28.97
CA PRO A 40 1.70 11.67 29.32
C PRO A 40 2.02 10.75 28.16
N VAL A 41 1.02 10.37 27.37
CA VAL A 41 1.21 9.53 26.18
C VAL A 41 2.08 10.25 25.15
N GLY A 42 1.84 11.55 24.92
CA GLY A 42 2.65 12.40 24.05
C GLY A 42 4.11 12.50 24.52
N PHE A 43 4.36 12.65 25.82
CA PHE A 43 5.72 12.65 26.36
C PHE A 43 6.42 11.31 26.22
N LEU A 44 5.75 10.19 26.49
CA LEU A 44 6.31 8.85 26.28
C LEU A 44 6.63 8.61 24.81
N PHE A 45 5.75 9.06 23.92
CA PHE A 45 5.96 8.96 22.47
C PHE A 45 7.18 9.79 22.03
N ALA A 46 7.26 11.06 22.46
CA ALA A 46 8.38 11.94 22.13
C ALA A 46 9.72 11.41 22.70
N TYR A 47 9.71 10.93 23.94
CA TYR A 47 10.86 10.29 24.56
C TYR A 47 11.33 9.07 23.77
N GLN A 48 10.40 8.18 23.41
CA GLN A 48 10.71 7.00 22.62
C GLN A 48 11.22 7.34 21.22
N LEU A 49 10.69 8.40 20.61
CA LEU A 49 11.12 8.88 19.30
C LEU A 49 12.60 9.33 19.32
N ILE A 50 13.00 10.05 20.36
CA ILE A 50 14.38 10.56 20.54
C ILE A 50 15.35 9.41 20.79
N ILE A 51 14.98 8.45 21.64
CA ILE A 51 15.84 7.31 22.01
C ILE A 51 15.91 6.29 20.89
N ASN A 52 14.75 5.90 20.35
CA ASN A 52 14.66 4.81 19.38
C ASN A 52 13.47 4.95 18.44
N TYR A 53 13.61 5.79 17.42
CA TYR A 53 12.59 5.98 16.38
C TYR A 53 12.15 4.67 15.68
N LYS A 54 12.97 3.60 15.73
CA LYS A 54 12.63 2.30 15.18
C LYS A 54 11.41 1.68 15.88
N THR A 55 11.29 1.87 17.21
CA THR A 55 10.13 1.40 17.96
C THR A 55 8.85 2.10 17.49
N ILE A 56 8.92 3.41 17.21
CA ILE A 56 7.79 4.18 16.68
C ILE A 56 7.41 3.68 15.28
N PHE A 57 8.38 3.30 14.45
CA PHE A 57 8.10 2.68 13.16
C PHE A 57 7.36 1.34 13.31
N PHE A 58 7.77 0.47 14.22
CA PHE A 58 7.05 -0.79 14.48
C PHE A 58 5.66 -0.54 15.08
N LEU A 59 5.51 0.48 15.93
CA LEU A 59 4.20 0.91 16.43
C LEU A 59 3.31 1.39 15.26
N LEU A 60 3.85 2.17 14.32
CA LEU A 60 3.12 2.57 13.11
C LEU A 60 2.60 1.34 12.34
N LEU A 61 3.45 0.31 12.12
CA LEU A 61 3.04 -0.92 11.46
C LEU A 61 1.95 -1.67 12.24
N LEU A 62 2.03 -1.70 13.57
CA LEU A 62 1.07 -2.37 14.44
C LEU A 62 -0.32 -1.73 14.36
N VAL A 63 -0.38 -0.40 14.32
CA VAL A 63 -1.66 0.32 14.30
C VAL A 63 -2.24 0.48 12.89
N THR A 64 -1.43 0.31 11.82
CA THR A 64 -1.85 0.52 10.43
C THR A 64 -3.09 -0.30 10.03
N PRO A 65 -3.21 -1.61 10.33
CA PRO A 65 -4.42 -2.35 9.94
C PRO A 65 -5.69 -1.83 10.62
N GLY A 66 -5.58 -1.34 11.86
CA GLY A 66 -6.69 -0.80 12.66
C GLY A 66 -6.93 0.70 12.51
N ALA A 67 -6.17 1.39 11.66
CA ALA A 67 -6.33 2.82 11.45
C ALA A 67 -7.69 3.15 10.82
N THR A 68 -8.28 4.26 11.28
CA THR A 68 -9.61 4.71 10.86
C THR A 68 -9.56 6.13 10.32
N GLU A 69 -10.37 6.40 9.32
CA GLU A 69 -10.49 7.72 8.71
C GLU A 69 -11.48 8.57 9.50
N PHE A 70 -11.06 9.77 9.89
CA PHE A 70 -11.87 10.74 10.58
C PHE A 70 -12.09 11.98 9.70
N TYR A 71 -13.35 12.37 9.57
CA TYR A 71 -13.76 13.54 8.80
C TYR A 71 -14.03 14.69 9.74
N PHE A 72 -13.36 15.83 9.51
CA PHE A 72 -13.56 17.06 10.27
C PHE A 72 -14.48 18.03 9.51
N THR A 73 -15.08 18.96 10.23
CA THR A 73 -15.82 20.07 9.64
C THR A 73 -14.91 20.87 8.71
N GLY A 74 -15.34 21.12 7.46
CA GLY A 74 -14.54 21.85 6.46
C GLY A 74 -13.89 20.97 5.39
N GLY A 75 -14.26 19.67 5.30
CA GLY A 75 -13.80 18.77 4.23
C GLY A 75 -12.35 18.25 4.41
N PHE A 76 -11.80 18.41 5.60
CA PHE A 76 -10.51 17.80 5.96
C PHE A 76 -10.73 16.42 6.54
N SER A 77 -10.01 15.42 6.06
CA SER A 77 -9.97 14.07 6.65
C SER A 77 -8.54 13.69 7.01
N THR A 78 -8.39 12.85 8.03
CA THR A 78 -7.10 12.27 8.42
C THR A 78 -7.30 10.85 8.92
N THR A 79 -6.33 9.99 8.68
CA THR A 79 -6.34 8.62 9.16
C THR A 79 -5.60 8.50 10.48
N LEU A 80 -6.34 8.26 11.55
CA LEU A 80 -5.78 8.15 12.91
C LEU A 80 -5.55 6.68 13.27
N PRO A 81 -4.44 6.38 13.99
CA PRO A 81 -3.35 7.28 14.40
C PRO A 81 -2.19 7.36 13.38
N THR A 82 -2.33 6.78 12.18
CA THR A 82 -1.22 6.54 11.24
C THR A 82 -0.63 7.82 10.66
N GLU A 83 -1.44 8.74 10.14
CA GLU A 83 -0.92 9.96 9.50
C GLU A 83 -0.09 10.84 10.45
N PRO A 84 -0.54 11.16 11.68
CA PRO A 84 0.31 11.90 12.61
C PRO A 84 1.65 11.22 12.89
N ILE A 85 1.66 9.89 13.04
CA ILE A 85 2.89 9.12 13.26
C ILE A 85 3.80 9.18 12.03
N MET A 86 3.25 9.07 10.81
CA MET A 86 4.01 9.19 9.56
C MET A 86 4.67 10.57 9.45
N ILE A 87 3.94 11.65 9.73
CA ILE A 87 4.46 13.02 9.69
C ILE A 87 5.61 13.18 10.69
N VAL A 88 5.45 12.70 11.92
CA VAL A 88 6.50 12.75 12.93
C VAL A 88 7.73 11.95 12.52
N LEU A 89 7.56 10.74 11.96
CA LEU A 89 8.67 9.94 11.43
C LEU A 89 9.36 10.62 10.25
N MET A 90 8.61 11.27 9.37
CA MET A 90 9.15 12.05 8.26
C MET A 90 10.02 13.20 8.77
N LEU A 91 9.52 14.00 9.71
CA LEU A 91 10.28 15.10 10.31
C LEU A 91 11.54 14.60 11.02
N THR A 92 11.42 13.49 11.75
CA THR A 92 12.56 12.83 12.42
C THR A 92 13.59 12.36 11.40
N PHE A 93 13.17 11.76 10.30
CA PHE A 93 14.07 11.32 9.22
C PHE A 93 14.83 12.49 8.61
N PHE A 94 14.16 13.61 8.29
CA PHE A 94 14.82 14.81 7.77
C PHE A 94 15.78 15.42 8.80
N PHE A 95 15.42 15.45 10.07
CA PHE A 95 16.31 15.90 11.13
C PHE A 95 17.59 15.04 11.20
N PHE A 96 17.45 13.71 11.16
CA PHE A 96 18.61 12.81 11.11
C PHE A 96 19.44 12.97 9.84
N LEU A 97 18.80 13.23 8.72
CA LEU A 97 19.49 13.50 7.45
C LEU A 97 20.39 14.73 7.56
N MET A 98 19.93 15.77 8.25
CA MET A 98 20.72 17.00 8.47
C MET A 98 21.85 16.79 9.48
N MET A 99 21.59 16.08 10.58
CA MET A 99 22.52 15.97 11.71
C MET A 99 23.51 14.80 11.60
N LYS A 100 23.10 13.68 10.99
CA LYS A 100 23.86 12.41 10.99
C LYS A 100 23.88 11.74 9.62
N ARG A 101 24.09 12.49 8.58
CA ARG A 101 24.12 12.01 7.18
C ARG A 101 25.06 10.82 6.95
N GLU A 102 26.15 10.73 7.74
CA GLU A 102 27.16 9.68 7.63
C GLU A 102 26.62 8.28 8.01
N ASN A 103 25.56 8.22 8.81
CA ASN A 103 24.97 6.96 9.28
C ASN A 103 23.93 6.36 8.30
N LEU A 104 23.63 7.06 7.21
CA LEU A 104 22.73 6.52 6.19
C LEU A 104 23.42 5.45 5.34
N ASP A 105 22.69 4.38 5.08
CA ASP A 105 23.18 3.31 4.22
C ASP A 105 23.20 3.74 2.75
N LYS A 106 24.35 4.23 2.28
CA LYS A 106 24.51 4.71 0.90
C LYS A 106 24.07 3.65 -0.12
N ALA A 107 24.38 2.36 0.11
CA ALA A 107 24.04 1.29 -0.81
C ALA A 107 22.52 1.11 -0.99
N PHE A 108 21.71 1.44 0.04
CA PHE A 108 20.25 1.45 -0.06
C PHE A 108 19.76 2.66 -0.89
N PHE A 109 20.20 3.87 -0.55
CA PHE A 109 19.69 5.09 -1.19
C PHE A 109 20.21 5.31 -2.61
N THR A 110 21.33 4.69 -3.00
CA THR A 110 21.87 4.71 -4.36
C THR A 110 21.51 3.46 -5.18
N HIS A 111 20.61 2.63 -4.67
CA HIS A 111 20.18 1.43 -5.38
C HIS A 111 19.41 1.81 -6.67
N PRO A 112 19.60 1.11 -7.81
CA PRO A 112 18.91 1.44 -9.07
C PRO A 112 17.38 1.52 -8.94
N LEU A 113 16.77 0.62 -8.16
CA LEU A 113 15.32 0.67 -7.90
C LEU A 113 14.91 1.94 -7.13
N ALA A 114 15.71 2.38 -6.16
CA ALA A 114 15.46 3.64 -5.44
C ALA A 114 15.55 4.84 -6.40
N PHE A 115 16.49 4.81 -7.33
CA PHE A 115 16.63 5.86 -8.34
C PHE A 115 15.37 5.97 -9.23
N VAL A 116 14.80 4.85 -9.68
CA VAL A 116 13.55 4.88 -10.47
C VAL A 116 12.38 5.45 -9.65
N LEU A 117 12.29 5.12 -8.35
CA LEU A 117 11.29 5.73 -7.46
C LEU A 117 11.49 7.25 -7.35
N TYR A 118 12.74 7.72 -7.18
CA TYR A 118 13.02 9.16 -7.11
C TYR A 118 12.70 9.86 -8.43
N LEU A 119 12.98 9.22 -9.55
CA LEU A 119 12.63 9.76 -10.87
C LEU A 119 11.12 9.92 -11.02
N HIS A 120 10.33 8.92 -10.59
CA HIS A 120 8.87 9.01 -10.59
C HIS A 120 8.37 10.15 -9.68
N PHE A 121 8.95 10.28 -8.49
CA PHE A 121 8.57 11.31 -7.54
C PHE A 121 8.93 12.73 -8.05
N ILE A 122 10.11 12.90 -8.65
CA ILE A 122 10.54 14.16 -9.27
C ILE A 122 9.62 14.51 -10.45
N TRP A 123 9.26 13.52 -11.28
CA TRP A 123 8.33 13.74 -12.38
C TRP A 123 6.95 14.17 -11.87
N MET A 124 6.46 13.57 -10.82
CA MET A 124 5.21 13.94 -10.17
C MET A 124 5.24 15.37 -9.59
N ILE A 125 6.37 15.82 -8.99
CA ILE A 125 6.57 17.23 -8.58
C ILE A 125 6.50 18.14 -9.81
N PHE A 126 7.19 17.77 -10.88
CA PHE A 126 7.25 18.56 -12.10
C PHE A 126 5.84 18.75 -12.70
N THR A 127 5.08 17.68 -12.86
CA THR A 127 3.70 17.77 -13.40
C THR A 127 2.74 18.53 -12.47
N SER A 128 2.99 18.54 -11.15
CA SER A 128 2.20 19.35 -10.21
C SER A 128 2.32 20.86 -10.42
N ILE A 129 3.46 21.32 -10.96
CA ILE A 129 3.66 22.75 -11.25
C ILE A 129 2.78 23.22 -12.42
N PHE A 130 2.47 22.30 -13.35
CA PHE A 130 1.65 22.56 -14.53
C PHE A 130 0.18 22.14 -14.37
N ALA A 131 -0.22 21.78 -13.14
CA ALA A 131 -1.58 21.37 -12.85
C ALA A 131 -2.55 22.56 -12.93
N ASP A 132 -3.77 22.30 -13.39
CA ASP A 132 -4.82 23.32 -13.49
C ASP A 132 -5.14 23.90 -12.09
N GLU A 133 -5.24 23.02 -11.06
CA GLU A 133 -5.43 23.41 -9.65
C GLU A 133 -4.18 23.01 -8.81
N ILE A 134 -3.19 23.91 -8.80
CA ILE A 134 -1.87 23.69 -8.16
C ILE A 134 -2.02 23.27 -6.67
N VAL A 135 -2.97 23.89 -5.93
CA VAL A 135 -3.14 23.62 -4.48
C VAL A 135 -3.54 22.16 -4.24
N ILE A 136 -4.37 21.57 -5.10
CA ILE A 136 -4.80 20.18 -5.01
C ILE A 136 -3.61 19.25 -5.24
N SER A 137 -2.84 19.52 -6.31
CA SER A 137 -1.66 18.75 -6.63
C SER A 137 -0.57 18.84 -5.54
N LEU A 138 -0.39 20.00 -4.92
CA LEU A 138 0.53 20.17 -3.81
C LEU A 138 0.09 19.38 -2.56
N LYS A 139 -1.21 19.39 -2.22
CA LYS A 139 -1.75 18.55 -1.12
C LYS A 139 -1.50 17.08 -1.37
N TYR A 140 -1.76 16.61 -2.60
CA TYR A 140 -1.48 15.23 -3.00
C TYR A 140 0.01 14.90 -2.84
N MET A 141 0.91 15.79 -3.29
CA MET A 141 2.36 15.64 -3.18
C MET A 141 2.84 15.56 -1.72
N VAL A 142 2.31 16.40 -0.85
CA VAL A 142 2.66 16.37 0.58
C VAL A 142 2.23 15.04 1.20
N ALA A 143 1.01 14.57 0.90
CA ALA A 143 0.54 13.27 1.35
C ALA A 143 1.45 12.12 0.84
N LYS A 144 1.80 12.13 -0.43
CA LYS A 144 2.71 11.13 -1.00
C LYS A 144 4.10 11.16 -0.38
N THR A 145 4.58 12.34 0.00
CA THR A 145 5.89 12.51 0.62
C THR A 145 5.99 11.77 1.97
N TRP A 146 5.02 11.94 2.87
CA TRP A 146 5.11 11.24 4.16
C TRP A 146 4.97 9.73 4.01
N PHE A 147 4.18 9.23 3.03
CA PHE A 147 4.14 7.80 2.72
C PHE A 147 5.50 7.26 2.27
N ILE A 148 6.12 7.91 1.28
CA ILE A 148 7.43 7.48 0.76
C ILE A 148 8.50 7.58 1.85
N VAL A 149 8.53 8.67 2.62
CA VAL A 149 9.54 8.81 3.66
C VAL A 149 9.35 7.78 4.78
N ALA A 150 8.13 7.59 5.29
CA ALA A 150 7.88 6.65 6.37
C ALA A 150 8.08 5.18 5.91
N PHE A 151 7.50 4.78 4.79
CA PHE A 151 7.44 3.37 4.40
C PHE A 151 8.50 2.94 3.38
N PHE A 152 9.24 3.87 2.79
CA PHE A 152 10.42 3.53 1.99
C PHE A 152 11.70 3.96 2.68
N CYS A 153 11.89 5.24 3.02
CA CYS A 153 13.15 5.71 3.57
C CYS A 153 13.38 5.20 5.00
N VAL A 154 12.42 5.40 5.92
CA VAL A 154 12.55 4.94 7.32
C VAL A 154 12.53 3.41 7.37
N ALA A 155 11.62 2.74 6.64
CA ALA A 155 11.61 1.28 6.55
C ALA A 155 12.98 0.73 6.07
N GLY A 156 13.59 1.34 5.06
CA GLY A 156 14.91 0.98 4.55
C GLY A 156 16.03 1.11 5.59
N THR A 157 15.92 2.08 6.50
CA THR A 157 16.89 2.23 7.61
C THR A 157 16.63 1.27 8.77
N VAL A 158 15.38 0.85 8.98
CA VAL A 158 14.95 0.02 10.12
C VAL A 158 14.99 -1.47 9.80
N ILE A 159 14.42 -1.90 8.66
CA ILE A 159 14.26 -3.32 8.32
C ILE A 159 15.49 -3.83 7.56
N LYS A 160 16.60 -4.05 8.27
CA LYS A 160 17.89 -4.44 7.64
C LYS A 160 18.21 -5.94 7.72
N ASN A 161 17.53 -6.68 8.57
CA ASN A 161 17.82 -8.10 8.81
C ASN A 161 16.53 -8.92 9.00
N ILE A 162 16.69 -10.24 9.02
CA ILE A 162 15.57 -11.17 9.12
C ILE A 162 14.71 -10.96 10.38
N ASN A 163 15.32 -10.60 11.51
CA ASN A 163 14.57 -10.38 12.76
C ASN A 163 13.69 -9.14 12.68
N HIS A 164 14.20 -8.05 12.07
CA HIS A 164 13.40 -6.85 11.83
C HIS A 164 12.25 -7.12 10.85
N TYR A 165 12.50 -7.94 9.83
CA TYR A 165 11.44 -8.36 8.91
C TYR A 165 10.36 -9.19 9.63
N LYS A 166 10.78 -10.20 10.43
CA LYS A 166 9.84 -10.99 11.25
C LYS A 166 9.03 -10.09 12.19
N ALA A 167 9.67 -9.11 12.82
CA ALA A 167 8.98 -8.13 13.68
C ALA A 167 7.97 -7.30 12.90
N ALA A 168 8.33 -6.75 11.72
CA ALA A 168 7.42 -5.99 10.87
C ALA A 168 6.21 -6.84 10.42
N PHE A 169 6.46 -8.09 10.03
CA PHE A 169 5.40 -9.03 9.69
C PHE A 169 4.43 -9.26 10.86
N TRP A 170 4.94 -9.54 12.08
CA TRP A 170 4.08 -9.77 13.24
C TRP A 170 3.27 -8.54 13.63
N CYS A 171 3.86 -7.33 13.50
CA CYS A 171 3.16 -6.08 13.73
C CYS A 171 1.97 -5.88 12.78
N LEU A 172 2.07 -6.32 11.54
CA LEU A 172 0.95 -6.29 10.59
C LEU A 172 0.00 -7.47 10.75
N PHE A 173 0.54 -8.68 10.96
CA PHE A 173 -0.23 -9.93 10.96
C PHE A 173 -1.23 -10.01 12.13
N VAL A 174 -0.78 -9.71 13.36
CA VAL A 174 -1.64 -9.85 14.54
C VAL A 174 -2.89 -8.99 14.44
N PRO A 175 -2.80 -7.65 14.23
CA PRO A 175 -4.00 -6.84 14.09
C PRO A 175 -4.82 -7.21 12.85
N THR A 176 -4.20 -7.63 11.74
CA THR A 176 -4.94 -8.09 10.56
C THR A 176 -5.82 -9.29 10.88
N VAL A 177 -5.30 -10.30 11.55
CA VAL A 177 -6.08 -11.49 11.93
C VAL A 177 -7.19 -11.13 12.91
N LEU A 178 -6.91 -10.29 13.92
CA LEU A 178 -7.93 -9.83 14.87
C LEU A 178 -9.06 -9.06 14.20
N LEU A 179 -8.73 -8.16 13.27
CA LEU A 179 -9.73 -7.42 12.50
C LEU A 179 -10.50 -8.34 11.55
N THR A 180 -9.86 -9.34 10.96
CA THR A 180 -10.54 -10.33 10.13
C THR A 180 -11.55 -11.13 10.95
N ILE A 181 -11.18 -11.56 12.16
CA ILE A 181 -12.11 -12.24 13.08
C ILE A 181 -13.28 -11.31 13.44
N TYR A 182 -13.00 -10.05 13.80
CA TYR A 182 -14.02 -9.05 14.09
C TYR A 182 -15.00 -8.90 12.90
N THR A 183 -14.49 -8.74 11.68
CA THR A 183 -15.29 -8.60 10.47
C THR A 183 -16.15 -9.85 10.20
N LEU A 184 -15.57 -11.05 10.37
CA LEU A 184 -16.30 -12.31 10.19
C LEU A 184 -17.42 -12.49 11.22
N ILE A 185 -17.18 -12.14 12.49
CA ILE A 185 -18.21 -12.17 13.55
C ILE A 185 -19.33 -11.19 13.24
N ASN A 186 -19.01 -9.96 12.84
CA ASN A 186 -20.01 -8.98 12.43
C ASN A 186 -20.82 -9.49 11.21
N HIS A 187 -20.14 -10.07 10.22
CA HIS A 187 -20.79 -10.58 9.02
C HIS A 187 -21.71 -11.78 9.33
N MET A 188 -21.38 -12.59 10.30
CA MET A 188 -22.23 -13.67 10.77
C MET A 188 -23.58 -13.16 11.31
N HIS A 189 -23.62 -12.01 11.98
CA HIS A 189 -24.86 -11.37 12.44
C HIS A 189 -25.77 -10.97 11.27
N TYR A 190 -25.20 -10.67 10.11
CA TYR A 190 -25.91 -10.39 8.86
C TYR A 190 -26.09 -11.62 7.97
N GLN A 191 -25.91 -12.86 8.52
CA GLN A 191 -26.07 -14.13 7.78
C GLN A 191 -25.18 -14.20 6.52
N PHE A 192 -24.03 -13.54 6.52
CA PHE A 192 -23.10 -13.44 5.40
C PHE A 192 -23.72 -12.90 4.09
N ARG A 193 -24.71 -12.02 4.17
CA ARG A 193 -25.34 -11.42 2.99
C ARG A 193 -24.40 -10.45 2.29
N PHE A 194 -24.33 -10.52 0.96
CA PHE A 194 -23.51 -9.63 0.14
C PHE A 194 -23.88 -8.14 0.31
N SER A 195 -25.18 -7.81 0.35
CA SER A 195 -25.68 -6.43 0.53
C SER A 195 -25.19 -5.74 1.80
N GLU A 196 -24.81 -6.50 2.82
CA GLU A 196 -24.40 -5.97 4.13
C GLU A 196 -22.87 -5.94 4.32
N VAL A 197 -22.10 -6.45 3.35
CA VAL A 197 -20.66 -6.65 3.47
C VAL A 197 -19.89 -5.39 3.86
N ASN A 198 -20.24 -4.24 3.28
CA ASN A 198 -19.57 -2.98 3.59
C ASN A 198 -19.77 -2.54 5.05
N LYS A 199 -20.94 -2.78 5.65
CA LYS A 199 -21.24 -2.41 7.04
C LYS A 199 -20.41 -3.19 8.05
N THR A 200 -19.95 -4.39 7.69
CA THR A 200 -19.23 -5.28 8.60
C THR A 200 -17.78 -4.88 8.83
N MET A 201 -17.22 -4.03 7.99
CA MET A 201 -15.81 -3.65 7.97
C MET A 201 -15.53 -2.26 8.55
N VAL A 202 -16.59 -1.48 8.75
CA VAL A 202 -16.52 -0.17 9.40
C VAL A 202 -16.17 -0.35 10.89
N PRO A 203 -15.32 0.51 11.48
CA PRO A 203 -14.73 1.73 10.91
C PRO A 203 -13.35 1.52 10.26
N PHE A 204 -12.83 0.30 10.21
CA PHE A 204 -11.43 0.02 9.88
C PHE A 204 -11.13 0.06 8.38
N PHE A 205 -12.09 -0.27 7.54
CA PHE A 205 -11.94 -0.26 6.09
C PHE A 205 -13.09 0.53 5.44
N ARG A 206 -12.75 1.34 4.46
CA ARG A 206 -13.71 2.16 3.74
C ARG A 206 -14.76 1.32 2.98
N ASN A 207 -14.32 0.17 2.44
CA ASN A 207 -15.17 -0.77 1.72
C ASN A 207 -14.58 -2.18 1.70
N HIS A 208 -15.38 -3.15 1.23
CA HIS A 208 -14.99 -4.55 1.14
C HIS A 208 -13.81 -4.81 0.19
N VAL A 209 -13.61 -3.95 -0.83
CA VAL A 209 -12.49 -4.11 -1.78
C VAL A 209 -11.17 -3.80 -1.09
N ASN A 210 -11.07 -2.68 -0.34
CA ASN A 210 -9.87 -2.33 0.42
C ASN A 210 -9.48 -3.43 1.42
N TYR A 211 -10.48 -3.99 2.11
CA TYR A 211 -10.29 -5.09 3.05
C TYR A 211 -9.77 -6.35 2.34
N ALA A 212 -10.47 -6.81 1.30
CA ALA A 212 -10.13 -8.05 0.59
C ALA A 212 -8.73 -7.98 -0.05
N VAL A 213 -8.38 -6.86 -0.67
CA VAL A 213 -7.06 -6.67 -1.30
C VAL A 213 -5.95 -6.62 -0.25
N PHE A 214 -6.20 -5.97 0.90
CA PHE A 214 -5.24 -6.00 2.00
C PHE A 214 -5.02 -7.42 2.56
N LEU A 215 -6.07 -8.25 2.65
CA LEU A 215 -5.93 -9.65 3.02
C LEU A 215 -5.20 -10.46 1.93
N ALA A 216 -5.50 -10.22 0.65
CA ALA A 216 -4.87 -10.91 -0.45
C ALA A 216 -3.36 -10.68 -0.51
N LEU A 217 -2.89 -9.46 -0.23
CA LEU A 217 -1.45 -9.17 -0.16
C LEU A 217 -0.79 -9.75 1.11
N MET A 218 -1.52 -9.90 2.23
CA MET A 218 -1.00 -10.52 3.45
C MET A 218 -0.91 -12.06 3.36
N LEU A 219 -1.68 -12.69 2.49
CA LEU A 219 -1.76 -14.15 2.37
C LEU A 219 -0.40 -14.79 1.98
N PRO A 220 0.31 -14.37 0.92
CA PRO A 220 1.63 -14.93 0.58
C PRO A 220 2.66 -14.79 1.71
N LEU A 221 2.66 -13.65 2.41
CA LEU A 221 3.54 -13.39 3.55
C LEU A 221 3.25 -14.36 4.71
N THR A 222 1.96 -14.55 5.02
CA THR A 222 1.53 -15.44 6.09
C THR A 222 1.88 -16.89 5.79
N ILE A 223 1.68 -17.34 4.54
CA ILE A 223 2.09 -18.69 4.10
C ILE A 223 3.60 -18.87 4.23
N ALA A 224 4.40 -17.90 3.79
CA ALA A 224 5.85 -17.95 3.90
C ALA A 224 6.32 -17.99 5.38
N ALA A 225 5.69 -17.19 6.24
CA ALA A 225 6.01 -17.13 7.66
C ALA A 225 5.83 -18.48 8.39
N THR A 226 4.95 -19.35 7.90
CA THR A 226 4.81 -20.72 8.48
C THR A 226 6.10 -21.53 8.39
N LYS A 227 7.04 -21.16 7.50
CA LYS A 227 8.33 -21.84 7.34
C LYS A 227 9.40 -21.37 8.32
N TRP A 228 9.17 -20.29 9.07
CA TRP A 228 10.13 -19.78 10.05
C TRP A 228 10.21 -20.57 11.34
N TYR A 229 9.21 -21.42 11.59
CA TYR A 229 9.04 -22.10 12.86
C TYR A 229 8.95 -23.62 12.66
N GLU A 230 9.42 -24.37 13.64
CA GLU A 230 9.36 -25.83 13.66
C GLU A 230 7.92 -26.36 13.73
N ARG A 231 7.75 -27.65 13.39
CA ARG A 231 6.45 -28.26 13.09
C ARG A 231 5.40 -28.11 14.21
N PHE A 232 5.78 -28.16 15.46
CA PHE A 232 4.83 -28.18 16.61
C PHE A 232 4.93 -26.94 17.50
N THR A 233 5.46 -25.82 16.98
CA THR A 233 5.50 -24.58 17.76
C THR A 233 4.14 -23.86 17.72
N TRP A 234 3.80 -23.17 18.82
CA TRP A 234 2.55 -22.41 18.90
C TRP A 234 2.50 -21.30 17.83
N GLN A 235 3.64 -20.69 17.52
CA GLN A 235 3.73 -19.68 16.47
C GLN A 235 3.30 -20.24 15.10
N LYS A 236 3.75 -21.42 14.74
CA LYS A 236 3.35 -22.09 13.50
C LYS A 236 1.87 -22.44 13.47
N MET A 237 1.30 -22.84 14.60
CA MET A 237 -0.14 -23.10 14.71
C MET A 237 -0.94 -21.80 14.48
N VAL A 238 -0.56 -20.70 15.14
CA VAL A 238 -1.19 -19.39 14.98
C VAL A 238 -1.10 -18.93 13.52
N LEU A 239 0.04 -19.10 12.87
CA LEU A 239 0.21 -18.73 11.46
C LEU A 239 -0.67 -19.57 10.53
N LYS A 240 -0.77 -20.88 10.74
CA LYS A 240 -1.66 -21.75 9.94
C LYS A 240 -3.14 -21.37 10.14
N LEU A 241 -3.53 -21.12 11.39
CA LEU A 241 -4.89 -20.64 11.67
C LEU A 241 -5.13 -19.27 11.02
N GLY A 242 -4.14 -18.37 11.07
CA GLY A 242 -4.18 -17.08 10.40
C GLY A 242 -4.35 -17.20 8.88
N VAL A 243 -3.69 -18.16 8.23
CA VAL A 243 -3.93 -18.43 6.80
C VAL A 243 -5.39 -18.80 6.54
N ILE A 244 -5.97 -19.66 7.35
CA ILE A 244 -7.38 -20.08 7.21
C ILE A 244 -8.30 -18.88 7.44
N ILE A 245 -8.08 -18.08 8.48
CA ILE A 245 -8.89 -16.89 8.79
C ILE A 245 -8.80 -15.86 7.65
N ILE A 246 -7.59 -15.59 7.14
CA ILE A 246 -7.40 -14.67 6.00
C ILE A 246 -8.12 -15.19 4.76
N MET A 247 -8.04 -16.49 4.45
CA MET A 247 -8.75 -17.08 3.31
C MET A 247 -10.28 -16.96 3.46
N LEU A 248 -10.82 -17.22 4.65
CA LEU A 248 -12.24 -17.01 4.94
C LEU A 248 -12.63 -15.52 4.80
N GLY A 249 -11.77 -14.60 5.29
CA GLY A 249 -11.97 -13.17 5.12
C GLY A 249 -12.03 -12.74 3.65
N ILE A 250 -11.11 -13.25 2.81
CA ILE A 250 -11.12 -13.00 1.35
C ILE A 250 -12.39 -13.57 0.70
N TYR A 251 -12.78 -14.78 1.09
CA TYR A 251 -13.97 -15.44 0.54
C TYR A 251 -15.25 -14.64 0.81
N PHE A 252 -15.50 -14.32 2.08
CA PHE A 252 -16.70 -13.59 2.51
C PHE A 252 -16.65 -12.06 2.23
N ALA A 253 -15.53 -11.55 1.73
CA ALA A 253 -15.47 -10.18 1.24
C ALA A 253 -16.15 -10.01 -0.14
N TYR A 254 -16.48 -11.08 -0.85
CA TYR A 254 -17.15 -11.06 -2.15
C TYR A 254 -16.45 -10.17 -3.21
N THR A 255 -15.13 -10.04 -3.11
CA THR A 255 -14.35 -9.15 -3.99
C THR A 255 -13.66 -9.94 -5.08
N ARG A 256 -14.20 -9.85 -6.30
CA ARG A 256 -13.71 -10.57 -7.49
C ARG A 256 -12.25 -10.27 -7.82
N SER A 257 -11.85 -8.99 -7.74
CA SER A 257 -10.46 -8.58 -8.01
C SER A 257 -9.46 -9.18 -7.02
N ALA A 258 -9.84 -9.33 -5.75
CA ALA A 258 -9.01 -9.99 -4.75
C ALA A 258 -8.84 -11.48 -5.05
N TRP A 259 -9.90 -12.18 -5.45
CA TRP A 259 -9.80 -13.59 -5.86
C TRP A 259 -8.91 -13.75 -7.10
N LEU A 260 -9.12 -12.88 -8.11
CA LEU A 260 -8.27 -12.86 -9.31
C LEU A 260 -6.81 -12.62 -8.97
N SER A 261 -6.52 -11.72 -8.03
CA SER A 261 -5.15 -11.41 -7.63
C SER A 261 -4.48 -12.55 -6.86
N VAL A 262 -5.22 -13.31 -6.05
CA VAL A 262 -4.72 -14.54 -5.39
C VAL A 262 -4.41 -15.62 -6.43
N MET A 263 -5.29 -15.81 -7.42
CA MET A 263 -5.02 -16.74 -8.55
C MET A 263 -3.81 -16.28 -9.35
N GLY A 264 -3.72 -14.98 -9.67
CA GLY A 264 -2.56 -14.40 -10.35
C GLY A 264 -1.25 -14.59 -9.56
N ALA A 265 -1.29 -14.47 -8.24
CA ALA A 265 -0.15 -14.77 -7.39
C ALA A 265 0.26 -16.26 -7.43
N LEU A 266 -0.70 -17.20 -7.52
CA LEU A 266 -0.41 -18.62 -7.71
C LEU A 266 0.27 -18.88 -9.07
N VAL A 267 -0.21 -18.28 -10.15
CA VAL A 267 0.42 -18.34 -11.45
C VAL A 267 1.84 -17.74 -11.39
N ALA A 268 1.98 -16.57 -10.79
CA ALA A 268 3.27 -15.92 -10.62
C ALA A 268 4.26 -16.74 -9.80
N TYR A 269 3.81 -17.48 -8.79
CA TYR A 269 4.66 -18.43 -8.05
C TYR A 269 5.34 -19.45 -8.97
N TYR A 270 4.60 -20.03 -9.92
CA TYR A 270 5.15 -20.96 -10.91
C TYR A 270 6.07 -20.26 -11.91
N LEU A 271 5.71 -19.04 -12.35
CA LEU A 271 6.53 -18.23 -13.25
C LEU A 271 7.88 -17.86 -12.59
N ILE A 272 7.87 -17.46 -11.31
CA ILE A 272 9.09 -17.17 -10.56
C ILE A 272 9.97 -18.42 -10.44
N LYS A 273 9.41 -19.55 -10.08
CA LYS A 273 10.15 -20.81 -9.99
C LYS A 273 10.83 -21.22 -11.30
N ASN A 274 10.17 -20.98 -12.42
CA ASN A 274 10.66 -21.31 -13.74
C ASN A 274 11.44 -20.17 -14.43
N ASN A 275 11.73 -19.08 -13.70
CA ASN A 275 12.43 -17.90 -14.21
C ASN A 275 11.74 -17.24 -15.43
N LYS A 276 10.41 -17.28 -15.45
CA LYS A 276 9.57 -16.77 -16.56
C LYS A 276 8.73 -15.54 -16.18
N LEU A 277 8.92 -14.96 -14.99
CA LEU A 277 8.10 -13.83 -14.53
C LEU A 277 8.27 -12.60 -15.43
N ILE A 278 9.49 -12.25 -15.79
CA ILE A 278 9.76 -11.05 -16.60
C ILE A 278 9.25 -11.20 -18.05
N PRO A 279 9.52 -12.29 -18.77
CA PRO A 279 8.89 -12.50 -20.08
C PRO A 279 7.36 -12.47 -20.03
N ALA A 280 6.74 -13.08 -19.02
CA ALA A 280 5.29 -13.05 -18.84
C ALA A 280 4.75 -11.61 -18.58
N ALA A 281 5.46 -10.79 -17.80
CA ALA A 281 5.10 -9.40 -17.59
C ALA A 281 5.16 -8.58 -18.90
N PHE A 282 6.19 -8.79 -19.73
CA PHE A 282 6.26 -8.15 -21.06
C PHE A 282 5.12 -8.58 -21.97
N ILE A 283 4.79 -9.88 -22.02
CA ILE A 283 3.66 -10.39 -22.80
C ILE A 283 2.35 -9.75 -22.33
N ALA A 284 2.14 -9.63 -21.01
CA ALA A 284 0.95 -8.99 -20.45
C ALA A 284 0.86 -7.51 -20.86
N ILE A 285 1.97 -6.76 -20.79
CA ILE A 285 2.01 -5.34 -21.19
C ILE A 285 1.68 -5.21 -22.68
N VAL A 286 2.32 -6.00 -23.54
CA VAL A 286 2.05 -5.99 -24.98
C VAL A 286 0.59 -6.35 -25.27
N GLY A 287 0.05 -7.36 -24.56
CA GLY A 287 -1.37 -7.72 -24.69
C GLY A 287 -2.32 -6.59 -24.32
N VAL A 288 -2.03 -5.85 -23.23
CA VAL A 288 -2.83 -4.66 -22.83
C VAL A 288 -2.74 -3.57 -23.90
N ILE A 289 -1.55 -3.28 -24.41
CA ILE A 289 -1.36 -2.27 -25.46
C ILE A 289 -2.17 -2.64 -26.71
N ILE A 290 -2.07 -3.90 -27.17
CA ILE A 290 -2.84 -4.39 -28.35
C ILE A 290 -4.35 -4.26 -28.08
N PHE A 291 -4.80 -4.64 -26.88
CA PHE A 291 -6.20 -4.54 -26.50
C PHE A 291 -6.72 -3.09 -26.52
N VAL A 292 -5.95 -2.14 -25.98
CA VAL A 292 -6.30 -0.72 -26.01
C VAL A 292 -6.38 -0.20 -27.44
N PHE A 293 -5.39 -0.51 -28.28
CA PHE A 293 -5.43 -0.12 -29.69
C PHE A 293 -6.64 -0.73 -30.44
N TYR A 294 -6.96 -2.00 -30.15
CA TYR A 294 -8.13 -2.66 -30.74
C TYR A 294 -9.44 -1.96 -30.33
N MET A 295 -9.58 -1.57 -29.09
CA MET A 295 -10.77 -0.88 -28.58
C MET A 295 -10.91 0.54 -29.13
N MET A 296 -9.77 1.25 -29.31
CA MET A 296 -9.76 2.60 -29.85
C MET A 296 -9.97 2.64 -31.38
N HIS A 297 -9.63 1.57 -32.10
CA HIS A 297 -9.80 1.50 -33.54
C HIS A 297 -11.28 1.50 -33.90
N ASP A 298 -11.69 2.46 -34.72
CA ASP A 298 -13.09 2.68 -35.15
C ASP A 298 -14.07 2.89 -33.97
N ASN A 299 -13.57 3.38 -32.82
CA ASN A 299 -14.36 3.60 -31.60
C ASN A 299 -15.14 2.34 -31.15
N LYS A 300 -14.54 1.16 -31.28
CA LYS A 300 -15.17 -0.13 -30.90
C LYS A 300 -15.62 -0.18 -29.43
N TYR A 301 -14.99 0.62 -28.56
CA TYR A 301 -15.44 0.75 -27.17
C TYR A 301 -16.89 1.19 -27.05
N LEU A 302 -17.47 1.88 -28.07
CA LEU A 302 -18.88 2.28 -28.09
C LEU A 302 -19.87 1.10 -28.22
N ASP A 303 -19.40 -0.05 -28.71
CA ASP A 303 -20.20 -1.29 -28.82
C ASP A 303 -20.44 -1.90 -27.44
N TYR A 304 -19.62 -1.56 -26.47
CA TYR A 304 -19.70 -2.04 -25.08
C TYR A 304 -20.39 -1.04 -24.14
N ALA A 305 -21.06 0.00 -24.68
CA ALA A 305 -21.82 0.95 -23.87
C ALA A 305 -22.99 0.24 -23.19
N PRO A 306 -23.14 0.36 -21.85
CA PRO A 306 -24.27 -0.25 -21.14
C PRO A 306 -25.59 0.41 -21.56
N GLU A 307 -26.66 -0.38 -21.59
CA GLU A 307 -27.99 0.19 -21.72
C GLU A 307 -28.42 0.79 -20.39
N TYR A 308 -28.66 2.09 -20.34
CA TYR A 308 -29.04 2.85 -19.14
C TYR A 308 -30.16 2.20 -18.31
N THR A 309 -31.15 1.62 -19.00
CA THR A 309 -32.35 1.00 -18.39
C THR A 309 -32.09 -0.41 -17.87
N LYS A 310 -31.03 -1.06 -18.31
CA LYS A 310 -30.68 -2.45 -17.93
C LYS A 310 -29.61 -2.53 -16.84
N THR A 311 -28.94 -1.41 -16.48
CA THR A 311 -27.99 -1.37 -15.39
C THR A 311 -28.72 -1.48 -14.05
N ILE A 312 -28.65 -2.65 -13.41
CA ILE A 312 -29.35 -2.96 -12.17
C ILE A 312 -28.35 -3.22 -11.05
N TYR A 313 -28.67 -2.72 -9.86
CA TYR A 313 -27.97 -3.11 -8.64
C TYR A 313 -28.51 -4.45 -8.15
N HIS A 314 -27.69 -5.50 -8.23
CA HIS A 314 -28.05 -6.83 -7.75
C HIS A 314 -27.78 -6.99 -6.27
N SER A 315 -28.79 -7.42 -5.49
CA SER A 315 -28.66 -7.72 -4.06
C SER A 315 -28.01 -9.08 -3.80
N ASP A 316 -28.13 -10.00 -4.76
CA ASP A 316 -27.60 -11.36 -4.67
C ASP A 316 -26.28 -11.51 -5.43
N PHE A 317 -25.34 -12.24 -4.83
CA PHE A 317 -24.00 -12.38 -5.37
C PHE A 317 -23.94 -13.20 -6.66
N SER A 318 -24.81 -14.20 -6.83
CA SER A 318 -24.92 -14.99 -8.07
C SER A 318 -25.31 -14.12 -9.27
N ASP A 319 -26.33 -13.29 -9.10
CA ASP A 319 -26.82 -12.37 -10.12
C ASP A 319 -25.80 -11.29 -10.43
N HIS A 320 -25.07 -10.81 -9.39
CA HIS A 320 -23.96 -9.88 -9.54
C HIS A 320 -22.77 -10.48 -10.31
N MET A 321 -22.50 -11.78 -10.19
CA MET A 321 -21.48 -12.47 -10.99
C MET A 321 -21.89 -12.62 -12.45
N GLU A 322 -23.15 -12.96 -12.73
CA GLU A 322 -23.68 -13.11 -14.08
C GLU A 322 -23.74 -11.77 -14.82
N SER A 323 -24.24 -10.72 -14.16
CA SER A 323 -24.32 -9.37 -14.72
C SER A 323 -22.95 -8.73 -15.00
N THR A 324 -21.90 -9.20 -14.34
CA THR A 324 -20.53 -8.73 -14.64
C THR A 324 -20.00 -9.25 -15.97
N ILE A 325 -20.36 -10.49 -16.32
CA ILE A 325 -19.96 -11.10 -17.60
C ILE A 325 -20.70 -10.42 -18.75
N SER A 326 -21.95 -10.04 -18.53
CA SER A 326 -22.77 -9.30 -19.50
C SER A 326 -22.48 -7.79 -19.55
N LEU A 327 -21.62 -7.24 -18.65
CA LEU A 327 -21.34 -5.80 -18.46
C LEU A 327 -22.59 -4.96 -18.05
N GLU A 328 -23.63 -5.60 -17.56
CA GLU A 328 -24.86 -4.96 -17.08
C GLU A 328 -24.77 -4.52 -15.60
N ASP A 329 -23.69 -4.87 -14.92
CA ASP A 329 -23.39 -4.45 -13.55
C ASP A 329 -23.03 -2.96 -13.51
N VAL A 330 -23.72 -2.20 -12.66
CA VAL A 330 -23.52 -0.75 -12.49
C VAL A 330 -22.06 -0.40 -12.19
N SER A 331 -21.37 -1.18 -11.37
CA SER A 331 -19.97 -0.93 -11.02
C SER A 331 -19.02 -1.06 -12.23
N SER A 332 -19.30 -2.01 -13.13
CA SER A 332 -18.53 -2.20 -14.36
C SER A 332 -18.84 -1.08 -15.37
N ALA A 333 -20.11 -0.70 -15.50
CA ALA A 333 -20.55 0.38 -16.36
C ALA A 333 -19.91 1.73 -15.95
N GLU A 334 -19.91 2.06 -14.64
CA GLU A 334 -19.28 3.27 -14.11
C GLU A 334 -17.76 3.31 -14.32
N ARG A 335 -17.08 2.16 -14.26
CA ARG A 335 -15.65 2.09 -14.62
C ARG A 335 -15.42 2.41 -16.09
N ILE A 336 -16.20 1.80 -16.99
CA ILE A 336 -16.07 2.05 -18.43
C ILE A 336 -16.33 3.53 -18.72
N TYR A 337 -17.36 4.12 -18.13
CA TYR A 337 -17.68 5.54 -18.26
C TYR A 337 -16.46 6.43 -17.94
N ARG A 338 -15.80 6.15 -16.81
CA ARG A 338 -14.62 6.91 -16.40
C ARG A 338 -13.36 6.58 -17.22
N TRP A 339 -13.22 5.34 -17.68
CA TRP A 339 -12.09 4.96 -18.54
C TRP A 339 -12.17 5.65 -19.90
N VAL A 340 -13.38 5.76 -20.47
CA VAL A 340 -13.58 6.50 -21.72
C VAL A 340 -13.24 7.98 -21.54
N ALA A 341 -13.72 8.60 -20.46
CA ALA A 341 -13.34 9.98 -20.14
C ALA A 341 -11.82 10.13 -19.95
N ALA A 342 -11.20 9.19 -19.25
CA ALA A 342 -9.75 9.19 -19.05
C ALA A 342 -8.97 9.13 -20.37
N VAL A 343 -9.41 8.33 -21.33
CA VAL A 343 -8.78 8.25 -22.67
C VAL A 343 -8.87 9.57 -23.40
N HIS A 344 -10.03 10.24 -23.43
CA HIS A 344 -10.18 11.56 -24.06
C HIS A 344 -9.33 12.63 -23.35
N MET A 345 -9.22 12.58 -22.01
CA MET A 345 -8.30 13.45 -21.27
C MET A 345 -6.84 13.22 -21.66
N ILE A 346 -6.43 11.96 -21.88
CA ILE A 346 -5.06 11.62 -22.30
C ILE A 346 -4.80 12.17 -23.72
N GLU A 347 -5.77 12.13 -24.62
CA GLU A 347 -5.66 12.72 -25.97
C GLU A 347 -5.43 14.23 -25.92
N ASP A 348 -6.04 14.93 -24.97
CA ASP A 348 -5.91 16.39 -24.81
C ASP A 348 -4.53 16.79 -24.22
N LYS A 349 -4.09 16.11 -23.13
CA LYS A 349 -2.80 16.42 -22.47
C LYS A 349 -1.87 15.19 -22.40
N PRO A 350 -1.35 14.67 -23.52
CA PRO A 350 -0.67 13.35 -23.55
C PRO A 350 0.70 13.33 -22.87
N VAL A 351 1.43 14.44 -22.77
CA VAL A 351 2.82 14.47 -22.31
C VAL A 351 2.93 14.72 -20.81
N LEU A 352 2.29 15.78 -20.32
CA LEU A 352 2.37 16.22 -18.92
C LEU A 352 1.18 15.76 -18.08
N GLY A 353 0.04 15.45 -18.73
CA GLY A 353 -1.22 15.21 -18.06
C GLY A 353 -1.81 16.48 -17.42
N PHE A 354 -2.81 16.31 -16.60
CA PHE A 354 -3.54 17.38 -15.89
C PHE A 354 -2.92 17.74 -14.54
N GLY A 355 -1.95 17.00 -14.07
CA GLY A 355 -1.37 17.10 -12.73
C GLY A 355 -1.95 16.08 -11.72
N PRO A 356 -1.19 15.72 -10.68
CA PRO A 356 -1.63 14.74 -9.66
C PRO A 356 -2.88 15.21 -8.92
N GLY A 357 -3.85 14.30 -8.75
CA GLY A 357 -5.11 14.55 -8.08
C GLY A 357 -6.15 15.35 -8.89
N GLN A 358 -5.91 15.58 -10.20
CA GLN A 358 -6.75 16.44 -11.03
C GLN A 358 -7.87 15.71 -11.77
N PHE A 359 -7.86 14.37 -11.83
CA PHE A 359 -8.85 13.61 -12.61
C PHE A 359 -10.29 14.00 -12.25
N TYR A 360 -10.61 14.01 -10.96
CA TYR A 360 -11.97 14.26 -10.48
C TYR A 360 -12.54 15.62 -10.93
N PHE A 361 -11.70 16.64 -11.01
CA PHE A 361 -12.14 18.01 -11.32
C PHE A 361 -12.38 18.24 -12.81
N ASN A 362 -11.74 17.43 -13.67
CA ASN A 362 -11.73 17.63 -15.12
C ASN A 362 -12.54 16.58 -15.90
N TYR A 363 -12.74 15.36 -15.36
CA TYR A 363 -13.25 14.24 -16.16
C TYR A 363 -14.66 14.44 -16.72
N LYS A 364 -15.52 15.23 -16.05
CA LYS A 364 -16.92 15.43 -16.48
C LYS A 364 -17.05 16.07 -17.86
N GLU A 365 -16.08 16.89 -18.26
CA GLU A 365 -16.05 17.54 -19.58
C GLU A 365 -15.72 16.56 -20.72
N TYR A 366 -15.10 15.42 -20.37
CA TYR A 366 -14.62 14.41 -21.31
C TYR A 366 -15.53 13.16 -21.37
N THR A 367 -16.65 13.19 -20.69
CA THR A 367 -17.56 12.05 -20.61
C THR A 367 -18.43 11.92 -21.86
N VAL A 368 -18.83 10.68 -22.18
CA VAL A 368 -19.73 10.36 -23.29
C VAL A 368 -21.08 9.96 -22.75
N ASN A 369 -22.14 10.69 -23.11
CA ASN A 369 -23.51 10.45 -22.61
C ASN A 369 -24.00 9.01 -22.81
N LYS A 370 -23.54 8.31 -23.86
CA LYS A 370 -23.90 6.92 -24.14
C LYS A 370 -23.51 5.96 -23.01
N PHE A 371 -22.48 6.30 -22.21
CA PHE A 371 -22.01 5.50 -21.07
C PHE A 371 -22.57 5.94 -19.72
N GLU A 372 -23.37 7.02 -19.69
CA GLU A 372 -23.94 7.54 -18.45
C GLU A 372 -24.91 6.52 -17.83
N THR A 373 -24.78 6.31 -16.52
CA THR A 373 -25.71 5.51 -15.73
C THR A 373 -26.49 6.40 -14.76
N TYR A 374 -27.49 5.88 -14.07
CA TYR A 374 -28.27 6.65 -13.09
C TYR A 374 -27.42 7.12 -11.88
N ILE A 375 -26.23 6.53 -11.65
CA ILE A 375 -25.30 6.89 -10.56
C ILE A 375 -24.27 7.93 -11.05
N SER A 376 -24.01 8.06 -12.36
CA SER A 376 -22.96 8.93 -12.92
C SER A 376 -23.12 10.41 -12.53
N ARG A 377 -24.33 10.82 -12.17
CA ARG A 377 -24.64 12.18 -11.69
C ARG A 377 -24.36 12.41 -10.21
N ASN A 378 -24.05 11.37 -9.46
CA ASN A 378 -23.70 11.49 -8.06
C ASN A 378 -22.44 12.36 -7.90
N GLU A 379 -22.46 13.27 -6.91
CA GLU A 379 -21.35 14.15 -6.56
C GLU A 379 -20.24 13.41 -5.78
N GLU A 380 -20.29 12.09 -5.68
CA GLU A 380 -19.23 11.36 -5.00
C GLU A 380 -17.89 11.54 -5.72
N GLN A 381 -16.89 11.95 -4.94
CA GLN A 381 -15.51 12.10 -5.41
C GLN A 381 -14.96 10.72 -5.77
N SER A 382 -15.06 10.36 -7.03
CA SER A 382 -14.64 9.07 -7.53
C SER A 382 -13.45 9.22 -8.47
N THR A 383 -12.57 8.24 -8.42
CA THR A 383 -11.36 8.16 -9.24
C THR A 383 -11.63 7.39 -10.54
N VAL A 384 -10.60 7.22 -11.37
CA VAL A 384 -10.65 6.42 -12.60
C VAL A 384 -10.96 4.94 -12.33
N HIS A 385 -10.77 4.44 -11.10
CA HIS A 385 -10.77 3.01 -10.76
C HIS A 385 -9.82 2.15 -11.62
N ASN A 386 -8.74 2.77 -12.09
CA ASN A 386 -7.62 2.12 -12.77
C ASN A 386 -6.38 3.02 -12.60
N TYR A 387 -5.45 2.59 -11.77
CA TYR A 387 -4.30 3.42 -11.41
C TYR A 387 -3.35 3.70 -12.58
N TYR A 388 -3.30 2.80 -13.58
CA TYR A 388 -2.49 3.03 -14.78
C TYR A 388 -3.08 4.16 -15.64
N LEU A 389 -4.38 4.16 -15.85
CA LEU A 389 -5.06 5.26 -16.53
C LEU A 389 -4.96 6.54 -15.70
N GLN A 390 -5.11 6.48 -14.39
CA GLN A 390 -4.99 7.64 -13.52
C GLN A 390 -3.61 8.31 -13.67
N ILE A 391 -2.52 7.54 -13.59
CA ILE A 391 -1.17 8.11 -13.80
C ILE A 391 -1.03 8.69 -15.20
N THR A 392 -1.60 8.04 -16.21
CA THR A 392 -1.51 8.54 -17.59
C THR A 392 -2.26 9.86 -17.75
N VAL A 393 -3.47 10.00 -17.18
CA VAL A 393 -4.22 11.26 -17.18
C VAL A 393 -3.49 12.36 -16.40
N GLU A 394 -2.96 12.03 -15.23
CA GLU A 394 -2.40 13.02 -14.31
C GLU A 394 -0.94 13.39 -14.60
N GLN A 395 -0.15 12.47 -15.18
CA GLN A 395 1.29 12.63 -15.36
C GLN A 395 1.76 12.34 -16.81
N GLY A 396 0.83 12.10 -17.72
CA GLY A 396 1.08 11.85 -19.14
C GLY A 396 1.78 10.54 -19.42
N PHE A 397 2.16 10.32 -20.69
CA PHE A 397 2.88 9.11 -21.13
C PHE A 397 4.27 8.96 -20.49
N ILE A 398 4.91 10.05 -20.08
CA ILE A 398 6.19 9.98 -19.37
C ILE A 398 5.98 9.41 -17.98
N GLY A 399 4.95 9.84 -17.25
CA GLY A 399 4.62 9.34 -15.91
C GLY A 399 4.32 7.86 -15.91
N ILE A 400 3.45 7.38 -16.81
CA ILE A 400 3.13 5.94 -16.90
C ILE A 400 4.34 5.11 -17.33
N THR A 401 5.21 5.62 -18.20
CA THR A 401 6.43 4.92 -18.60
C THR A 401 7.37 4.73 -17.41
N ILE A 402 7.59 5.76 -16.60
CA ILE A 402 8.43 5.66 -15.39
C ILE A 402 7.78 4.71 -14.38
N TRP A 403 6.45 4.76 -14.23
CA TRP A 403 5.71 3.86 -13.33
C TRP A 403 5.83 2.40 -13.75
N VAL A 404 5.63 2.07 -15.03
CA VAL A 404 5.79 0.72 -15.56
C VAL A 404 7.24 0.24 -15.39
N LEU A 405 8.23 1.11 -15.64
CA LEU A 405 9.63 0.82 -15.38
C LEU A 405 9.89 0.51 -13.90
N LEU A 406 9.25 1.24 -12.97
CA LEU A 406 9.33 0.97 -11.54
C LEU A 406 8.79 -0.43 -11.21
N LEU A 407 7.60 -0.79 -11.70
CA LEU A 407 6.99 -2.10 -11.47
C LEU A 407 7.84 -3.22 -12.05
N LEU A 408 8.34 -3.09 -13.30
CA LEU A 408 9.22 -4.07 -13.91
C LEU A 408 10.54 -4.22 -13.13
N SER A 409 11.09 -3.12 -12.63
CA SER A 409 12.31 -3.14 -11.80
C SER A 409 12.08 -3.88 -10.47
N ILE A 410 10.92 -3.71 -9.84
CA ILE A 410 10.53 -4.45 -8.63
C ILE A 410 10.41 -5.95 -8.92
N LEU A 411 9.69 -6.33 -9.98
CA LEU A 411 9.50 -7.73 -10.38
C LEU A 411 10.83 -8.39 -10.75
N TYR A 412 11.69 -7.68 -11.49
CA TYR A 412 13.03 -8.15 -11.82
C TYR A 412 13.88 -8.38 -10.58
N LEU A 413 13.88 -7.42 -9.64
CA LEU A 413 14.63 -7.55 -8.39
C LEU A 413 14.13 -8.74 -7.55
N GLY A 414 12.81 -8.90 -7.42
CA GLY A 414 12.20 -10.04 -6.73
C GLY A 414 12.59 -11.38 -7.35
N GLN A 415 12.49 -11.51 -8.68
CA GLN A 415 12.90 -12.71 -9.41
C GLN A 415 14.40 -13.01 -9.23
N ARG A 416 15.23 -11.97 -9.37
CA ARG A 416 16.69 -12.09 -9.21
C ARG A 416 17.06 -12.53 -7.79
N LEU A 417 16.45 -11.97 -6.75
CA LEU A 417 16.69 -12.34 -5.35
C LEU A 417 16.27 -13.79 -5.07
N TYR A 418 15.10 -14.19 -5.56
CA TYR A 418 14.66 -15.59 -5.45
C TYR A 418 15.67 -16.57 -6.04
N ASN A 419 16.28 -16.23 -7.18
CA ASN A 419 17.26 -17.09 -7.84
C ASN A 419 18.62 -17.09 -7.13
N LYS A 420 19.02 -15.94 -6.55
CA LYS A 420 20.33 -15.79 -5.89
C LYS A 420 20.40 -16.45 -4.52
N TYR A 421 19.34 -16.34 -3.73
CA TYR A 421 19.30 -16.97 -2.43
C TYR A 421 19.10 -18.49 -2.57
N LYS A 422 20.07 -19.28 -2.04
CA LYS A 422 19.96 -20.73 -1.95
C LYS A 422 19.20 -21.03 -0.65
N ASP A 423 18.16 -21.77 -0.75
CA ASP A 423 17.34 -22.42 0.29
C ASP A 423 17.44 -21.79 1.72
N SER A 424 16.87 -20.61 1.86
CA SER A 424 16.95 -19.84 3.09
C SER A 424 15.63 -19.13 3.37
N GLU A 425 15.45 -18.67 4.59
CA GLU A 425 14.36 -17.76 4.95
C GLU A 425 14.30 -16.53 4.02
N TYR A 426 15.45 -16.04 3.57
CA TYR A 426 15.56 -14.90 2.64
C TYR A 426 14.95 -15.21 1.25
N LYS A 427 15.12 -16.45 0.76
CA LYS A 427 14.49 -16.90 -0.49
C LYS A 427 12.98 -16.91 -0.39
N ALA A 428 12.46 -17.48 0.71
CA ALA A 428 11.03 -17.50 0.98
C ALA A 428 10.44 -16.08 1.13
N MET A 429 11.18 -15.19 1.75
CA MET A 429 10.84 -13.79 1.94
C MET A 429 10.79 -13.03 0.61
N ALA A 430 11.82 -13.17 -0.25
CA ALA A 430 11.83 -12.56 -1.58
C ALA A 430 10.63 -13.04 -2.42
N MET A 431 10.32 -14.34 -2.39
CA MET A 431 9.14 -14.90 -3.04
C MET A 431 7.85 -14.27 -2.52
N ALA A 432 7.66 -14.28 -1.20
CA ALA A 432 6.42 -13.80 -0.59
C ALA A 432 6.16 -12.31 -0.87
N ILE A 433 7.18 -11.47 -0.73
CA ILE A 433 7.09 -10.03 -1.03
C ILE A 433 6.75 -9.81 -2.51
N THR A 434 7.42 -10.53 -3.42
CA THR A 434 7.15 -10.40 -4.86
C THR A 434 5.72 -10.81 -5.19
N LEU A 435 5.21 -11.89 -4.60
CA LEU A 435 3.82 -12.32 -4.78
C LEU A 435 2.83 -11.29 -4.20
N SER A 436 3.11 -10.73 -3.03
CA SER A 436 2.27 -9.66 -2.44
C SER A 436 2.24 -8.40 -3.31
N ILE A 437 3.36 -8.02 -3.91
CA ILE A 437 3.40 -6.91 -4.87
C ILE A 437 2.59 -7.24 -6.13
N ILE A 438 2.64 -8.48 -6.61
CA ILE A 438 1.84 -8.91 -7.77
C ILE A 438 0.35 -8.84 -7.46
N THR A 439 -0.09 -9.18 -6.24
CA THR A 439 -1.50 -8.97 -5.85
C THR A 439 -1.89 -7.49 -5.92
N ILE A 440 -1.01 -6.57 -5.53
CA ILE A 440 -1.23 -5.13 -5.67
C ILE A 440 -1.30 -4.75 -7.15
N ILE A 441 -0.33 -5.16 -7.98
CA ILE A 441 -0.24 -4.86 -9.43
C ILE A 441 -1.52 -5.26 -10.15
N ILE A 442 -2.10 -6.43 -9.83
CA ILE A 442 -3.35 -6.90 -10.43
C ILE A 442 -4.53 -6.05 -9.96
N ASN A 443 -4.62 -5.74 -8.67
CA ASN A 443 -5.76 -4.98 -8.16
C ASN A 443 -5.75 -3.51 -8.61
N ILE A 444 -4.60 -2.88 -8.80
CA ILE A 444 -4.51 -1.49 -9.28
C ILE A 444 -4.92 -1.33 -10.76
N SER A 445 -5.09 -2.42 -11.52
CA SER A 445 -5.71 -2.35 -12.86
C SER A 445 -7.23 -2.15 -12.81
N LEU A 446 -7.86 -2.40 -11.65
CA LEU A 446 -9.30 -2.28 -11.44
C LEU A 446 -9.65 -1.28 -10.32
N SER A 447 -8.66 -0.58 -9.78
CA SER A 447 -8.81 0.35 -8.66
C SER A 447 -7.59 1.27 -8.54
N ASP A 448 -7.69 2.26 -7.66
CA ASP A 448 -6.61 3.18 -7.25
C ASP A 448 -6.05 2.84 -5.86
N LEU A 449 -6.19 1.59 -5.45
CA LEU A 449 -5.93 1.13 -4.07
C LEU A 449 -4.51 1.37 -3.54
N ILE A 450 -3.55 1.69 -4.39
CA ILE A 450 -2.21 2.08 -3.95
C ILE A 450 -2.21 3.43 -3.21
N GLU A 451 -3.24 4.24 -3.43
CA GLU A 451 -3.49 5.48 -2.68
C GLU A 451 -4.14 5.22 -1.31
N ALA A 452 -4.68 4.02 -1.09
CA ALA A 452 -5.22 3.63 0.20
C ALA A 452 -4.07 3.36 1.19
N ASP A 453 -4.18 3.93 2.39
CA ASP A 453 -3.14 3.93 3.43
C ASP A 453 -2.51 2.56 3.66
N LYS A 454 -3.33 1.52 3.85
CA LYS A 454 -2.86 0.18 4.22
C LYS A 454 -2.13 -0.52 3.08
N ILE A 455 -2.56 -0.33 1.84
CA ILE A 455 -1.99 -0.96 0.66
C ILE A 455 -0.74 -0.22 0.19
N GLY A 456 -0.80 1.13 0.14
CA GLY A 456 0.34 1.97 -0.17
C GLY A 456 1.50 1.79 0.82
N THR A 457 1.20 1.68 2.12
CA THR A 457 2.16 1.32 3.17
C THR A 457 2.93 0.06 2.82
N CYS A 458 2.21 -1.02 2.49
CA CYS A 458 2.83 -2.29 2.14
C CYS A 458 3.66 -2.19 0.86
N PHE A 459 3.17 -1.49 -0.17
CA PHE A 459 3.89 -1.35 -1.44
C PHE A 459 5.27 -0.70 -1.26
N PHE A 460 5.34 0.46 -0.61
CA PHE A 460 6.61 1.16 -0.40
C PHE A 460 7.54 0.40 0.56
N MET A 461 7.00 -0.19 1.62
CA MET A 461 7.79 -0.99 2.57
C MET A 461 8.36 -2.25 1.90
N PHE A 462 7.59 -2.95 1.08
CA PHE A 462 8.06 -4.15 0.38
C PHE A 462 9.17 -3.82 -0.61
N MET A 463 9.08 -2.69 -1.30
CA MET A 463 10.16 -2.21 -2.17
C MET A 463 11.45 -1.94 -1.36
N ALA A 464 11.33 -1.28 -0.19
CA ALA A 464 12.48 -1.05 0.69
C ALA A 464 13.11 -2.37 1.19
N ILE A 465 12.29 -3.36 1.52
CA ILE A 465 12.78 -4.68 1.96
C ILE A 465 13.50 -5.40 0.81
N LEU A 466 13.00 -5.38 -0.41
CA LEU A 466 13.70 -5.98 -1.56
C LEU A 466 15.07 -5.35 -1.81
N ILE A 467 15.19 -4.03 -1.70
CA ILE A 467 16.49 -3.34 -1.79
C ILE A 467 17.44 -3.81 -0.67
N ASN A 468 16.96 -3.85 0.58
CA ASN A 468 17.77 -4.31 1.70
C ASN A 468 18.23 -5.76 1.56
N LEU A 469 17.41 -6.61 0.95
CA LEU A 469 17.80 -7.99 0.61
C LEU A 469 18.94 -8.01 -0.43
N ASP A 470 18.90 -7.19 -1.49
CA ASP A 470 19.99 -7.15 -2.48
C ASP A 470 21.29 -6.60 -1.88
N VAL A 471 21.18 -5.56 -1.05
CA VAL A 471 22.35 -4.99 -0.33
C VAL A 471 22.95 -6.02 0.62
N HIS A 472 22.11 -6.72 1.40
CA HIS A 472 22.56 -7.80 2.29
C HIS A 472 23.27 -8.93 1.52
N TYR A 473 22.68 -9.38 0.39
CA TYR A 473 23.28 -10.42 -0.44
C TYR A 473 24.66 -10.01 -0.95
N LYS A 474 24.79 -8.79 -1.51
CA LYS A 474 26.08 -8.27 -2.02
C LYS A 474 27.15 -8.18 -0.93
N ARG A 475 26.78 -7.73 0.27
CA ARG A 475 27.72 -7.64 1.41
C ARG A 475 28.22 -9.01 1.86
N ASN A 476 27.33 -9.98 1.93
CA ASN A 476 27.72 -11.34 2.31
C ASN A 476 28.64 -11.98 1.26
N GLN A 477 28.43 -11.73 -0.03
CA GLN A 477 29.36 -12.21 -1.08
C GLN A 477 30.73 -11.58 -0.96
N ALA A 478 30.81 -10.25 -0.83
CA ALA A 478 32.08 -9.56 -0.65
C ALA A 478 32.88 -10.07 0.58
N ALA A 479 32.19 -10.32 1.70
CA ALA A 479 32.82 -10.88 2.90
C ALA A 479 33.39 -12.30 2.66
N VAL A 480 32.70 -13.14 1.89
CA VAL A 480 33.18 -14.49 1.53
C VAL A 480 34.40 -14.44 0.59
N GLU A 481 34.40 -13.52 -0.36
CA GLU A 481 35.54 -13.32 -1.28
C GLU A 481 36.79 -12.86 -0.53
N THR A 482 36.65 -11.84 0.34
CA THR A 482 37.74 -11.34 1.18
C THR A 482 38.32 -12.42 2.10
N SER A 483 37.47 -13.28 2.68
CA SER A 483 37.91 -14.39 3.53
C SER A 483 38.69 -15.48 2.78
N LYS A 484 38.41 -15.66 1.49
CA LYS A 484 39.18 -16.59 0.62
C LYS A 484 40.54 -16.05 0.23
N GLU A 485 40.63 -14.74 -0.02
CA GLU A 485 41.89 -14.06 -0.35
C GLU A 485 42.88 -14.02 0.85
N VAL A 486 42.34 -13.94 2.08
CA VAL A 486 43.19 -13.96 3.31
C VAL A 486 43.70 -15.36 3.64
N ASN A 487 43.04 -16.42 3.14
CA ASN A 487 43.45 -17.83 3.39
C ASN A 487 44.28 -18.44 2.25
N LEU A 488 44.63 -17.67 1.22
CA LEU A 488 45.61 -17.96 0.16
C LEU A 488 46.93 -17.22 0.42
#